data_315d624b233c45e6166c15a077877270
#
_entry.id   315d624b233c45e6166c15a077877270
#
_cell.length_a   1.000
_cell.length_b   1.000
_cell.length_c   1.000
_cell.angle_alpha   90.00
_cell.angle_beta   90.00
_cell.angle_gamma   90.00
#
_symmetry.space_group_name_H-M   'P 1'
#
loop_
_entity.id
_entity.type
_entity.pdbx_description
1 polymer ?
#
loop_
_entity_poly.entity_id
_entity_poly.type
_entity_poly.pdbx_seq_one_letter_code
_entity_poly.pdbx_strand_id
1 'polypeptide(L)'
;MYEPDPRIDPRYAPERIARELDWNLLRTFVVLAEAHSVTEAAQRLRLKQPSVSSALKKLEDRIGRKLIDRSPGHFALTDAGRLLYREAVDIHGSILRLSTLLREMTDEVQGHVKVAVASHVVCPLFDRVLAEFHEEYPRASLSIDVYSSAEAIAEVAAKRASFAVCLVRDHNPKLEYRRLYREFFGLFCGPRNPLFGRTGLTREDLAGHTSVSFETDRLHDVLKPVTMMRAEAALGDRITGVSSHLEEVRRMIVAGIGIGPLPVHVAARDVSDGLLFQVPPYDTLPAIDVHVVWNPHTVKNRAEELLLNGLQKAIEETPIEDRTYAPELRSPE
;
A
#
# COMPACT_ATOMS: atom_id res chain seq x y z
N MET A 1 -20.34 -25.88 -25.45
CA MET A 1 -21.04 -26.85 -24.59
C MET A 1 -19.96 -27.49 -23.73
N TYR A 2 -19.94 -27.21 -22.44
CA TYR A 2 -18.91 -27.74 -21.51
C TYR A 2 -19.32 -29.15 -21.09
N GLU A 3 -18.56 -30.19 -21.49
CA GLU A 3 -18.76 -31.54 -20.96
C GLU A 3 -18.16 -31.60 -19.54
N PRO A 4 -18.95 -32.04 -18.54
CA PRO A 4 -18.45 -32.14 -17.18
C PRO A 4 -17.38 -33.22 -17.08
N ASP A 5 -16.24 -32.92 -16.44
CA ASP A 5 -15.16 -33.87 -16.14
C ASP A 5 -15.74 -34.98 -15.25
N PRO A 6 -15.75 -36.26 -15.69
CA PRO A 6 -16.34 -37.39 -14.94
C PRO A 6 -15.63 -37.69 -13.60
N ARG A 7 -14.48 -37.05 -13.34
CA ARG A 7 -13.72 -37.18 -12.08
C ARG A 7 -14.19 -36.22 -10.98
N ILE A 8 -15.05 -35.25 -11.32
CA ILE A 8 -15.61 -34.31 -10.34
C ILE A 8 -16.89 -34.89 -9.76
N ASP A 9 -16.94 -35.07 -8.44
CA ASP A 9 -18.18 -35.44 -7.76
C ASP A 9 -19.28 -34.44 -8.13
N PRO A 10 -20.45 -34.89 -8.64
CA PRO A 10 -21.52 -34.01 -9.09
C PRO A 10 -21.99 -32.99 -8.01
N ARG A 11 -21.72 -33.29 -6.73
CA ARG A 11 -22.01 -32.37 -5.62
C ARG A 11 -21.13 -31.12 -5.60
N TYR A 12 -19.98 -31.17 -6.28
CA TYR A 12 -19.00 -30.08 -6.33
C TYR A 12 -18.80 -29.53 -7.75
N ALA A 13 -19.78 -29.79 -8.64
CA ALA A 13 -19.75 -29.23 -9.98
C ALA A 13 -19.74 -27.70 -9.95
N PRO A 14 -18.88 -27.01 -10.74
CA PRO A 14 -18.74 -25.55 -10.73
C PRO A 14 -20.05 -24.81 -10.91
N GLU A 15 -20.95 -25.33 -11.77
CA GLU A 15 -22.27 -24.76 -12.03
C GLU A 15 -23.20 -24.80 -10.82
N ARG A 16 -23.09 -25.85 -10.01
CA ARG A 16 -23.87 -25.99 -8.78
C ARG A 16 -23.35 -25.03 -7.70
N ILE A 17 -22.05 -24.91 -7.55
CA ILE A 17 -21.44 -23.96 -6.62
C ILE A 17 -21.92 -22.54 -6.98
N ALA A 18 -21.89 -22.17 -8.27
CA ALA A 18 -22.33 -20.83 -8.70
C ALA A 18 -23.81 -20.53 -8.40
N ARG A 19 -24.70 -21.55 -8.46
CA ARG A 19 -26.11 -21.39 -8.15
C ARG A 19 -26.45 -21.37 -6.64
N GLU A 20 -25.71 -22.15 -5.86
CA GLU A 20 -26.02 -22.39 -4.44
C GLU A 20 -25.15 -21.57 -3.48
N LEU A 21 -24.15 -20.85 -4.00
CA LEU A 21 -23.21 -20.07 -3.19
C LEU A 21 -23.94 -18.87 -2.58
N ASP A 22 -24.13 -18.91 -1.26
CA ASP A 22 -24.74 -17.81 -0.50
C ASP A 22 -23.70 -16.73 -0.21
N TRP A 23 -23.96 -15.54 -0.71
CA TRP A 23 -23.14 -14.36 -0.48
C TRP A 23 -22.85 -14.09 1.00
N ASN A 24 -23.82 -14.28 1.89
CA ASN A 24 -23.62 -14.06 3.32
C ASN A 24 -22.61 -15.04 3.94
N LEU A 25 -22.50 -16.25 3.39
CA LEU A 25 -21.48 -17.22 3.82
C LEU A 25 -20.09 -16.77 3.36
N LEU A 26 -19.96 -16.27 2.12
CA LEU A 26 -18.68 -15.71 1.63
C LEU A 26 -18.26 -14.50 2.43
N ARG A 27 -19.14 -13.54 2.68
CA ARG A 27 -18.86 -12.37 3.51
C ARG A 27 -18.40 -12.76 4.91
N THR A 28 -19.07 -13.72 5.53
CA THR A 28 -18.68 -14.22 6.85
C THR A 28 -17.30 -14.86 6.81
N PHE A 29 -16.99 -15.60 5.74
CA PHE A 29 -15.68 -16.22 5.55
C PHE A 29 -14.58 -15.19 5.34
N VAL A 30 -14.80 -14.12 4.57
CA VAL A 30 -13.81 -13.02 4.40
C VAL A 30 -13.44 -12.42 5.76
N VAL A 31 -14.45 -12.08 6.59
CA VAL A 31 -14.18 -11.53 7.93
C VAL A 31 -13.48 -12.54 8.84
N LEU A 32 -13.81 -13.83 8.74
CA LEU A 32 -13.13 -14.91 9.47
C LEU A 32 -11.66 -15.06 9.06
N ALA A 33 -11.36 -14.92 7.76
CA ALA A 33 -10.02 -15.02 7.22
C ALA A 33 -9.11 -13.87 7.67
N GLU A 34 -9.69 -12.71 7.97
CA GLU A 34 -9.00 -11.49 8.45
C GLU A 34 -8.92 -11.43 9.98
N ALA A 35 -9.64 -12.29 10.68
CA ALA A 35 -9.64 -12.35 12.15
C ALA A 35 -8.66 -13.41 12.66
N HIS A 36 -8.18 -13.22 13.89
CA HIS A 36 -7.32 -14.19 14.58
C HIS A 36 -8.12 -15.29 15.31
N SER A 37 -9.45 -15.17 15.37
CA SER A 37 -10.33 -16.13 16.02
C SER A 37 -11.79 -16.00 15.57
N VAL A 38 -12.59 -17.05 15.79
CA VAL A 38 -14.05 -17.03 15.54
C VAL A 38 -14.73 -15.99 16.42
N THR A 39 -14.24 -15.76 17.63
CA THR A 39 -14.79 -14.79 18.57
C THR A 39 -14.59 -13.36 18.06
N GLU A 40 -13.42 -13.05 17.57
CA GLU A 40 -13.13 -11.74 16.96
C GLU A 40 -13.97 -11.50 15.72
N ALA A 41 -14.07 -12.49 14.83
CA ALA A 41 -14.92 -12.40 13.65
C ALA A 41 -16.39 -12.16 14.01
N ALA A 42 -16.89 -12.82 15.06
CA ALA A 42 -18.25 -12.64 15.53
C ALA A 42 -18.49 -11.20 16.05
N GLN A 43 -17.54 -10.62 16.76
CA GLN A 43 -17.60 -9.22 17.21
C GLN A 43 -17.63 -8.25 16.02
N ARG A 44 -16.71 -8.42 15.04
CA ARG A 44 -16.67 -7.60 13.82
C ARG A 44 -17.97 -7.67 13.02
N LEU A 45 -18.58 -8.85 12.93
CA LEU A 45 -19.87 -9.08 12.24
C LEU A 45 -21.09 -8.70 13.05
N ARG A 46 -20.95 -8.39 14.34
CA ARG A 46 -22.05 -8.18 15.30
C ARG A 46 -23.00 -9.39 15.36
N LEU A 47 -22.43 -10.59 15.31
CA LEU A 47 -23.13 -11.87 15.37
C LEU A 47 -22.72 -12.68 16.60
N LYS A 48 -23.49 -13.71 16.93
CA LYS A 48 -23.09 -14.69 17.96
C LYS A 48 -22.08 -15.69 17.38
N GLN A 49 -21.08 -16.11 18.16
CA GLN A 49 -20.05 -17.07 17.75
C GLN A 49 -20.62 -18.38 17.14
N PRO A 50 -21.70 -19.00 17.68
CA PRO A 50 -22.31 -20.18 17.06
C PRO A 50 -22.82 -19.93 15.64
N SER A 51 -23.34 -18.72 15.36
CA SER A 51 -23.82 -18.35 14.02
C SER A 51 -22.69 -18.27 13.01
N VAL A 52 -21.55 -17.68 13.40
CA VAL A 52 -20.34 -17.59 12.55
C VAL A 52 -19.75 -18.98 12.30
N SER A 53 -19.66 -19.82 13.33
CA SER A 53 -19.19 -21.21 13.20
C SER A 53 -20.10 -22.04 12.29
N SER A 54 -21.42 -21.87 12.40
CA SER A 54 -22.40 -22.54 11.53
C SER A 54 -22.29 -22.07 10.08
N ALA A 55 -22.10 -20.77 9.86
CA ALA A 55 -21.92 -20.21 8.51
C ALA A 55 -20.66 -20.77 7.84
N LEU A 56 -19.53 -20.81 8.57
CA LEU A 56 -18.29 -21.41 8.07
C LEU A 56 -18.50 -22.91 7.73
N LYS A 57 -19.11 -23.67 8.61
CA LYS A 57 -19.38 -25.09 8.35
C LYS A 57 -20.25 -25.29 7.10
N LYS A 58 -21.33 -24.51 6.95
CA LYS A 58 -22.19 -24.56 5.75
C LYS A 58 -21.40 -24.25 4.47
N LEU A 59 -20.48 -23.29 4.51
CA LEU A 59 -19.63 -22.96 3.37
C LEU A 59 -18.66 -24.10 3.05
N GLU A 60 -17.98 -24.64 4.07
CA GLU A 60 -17.08 -25.79 3.92
C GLU A 60 -17.80 -27.02 3.36
N ASP A 61 -19.02 -27.29 3.84
CA ASP A 61 -19.85 -28.40 3.37
C ASP A 61 -20.29 -28.24 1.91
N ARG A 62 -20.55 -26.98 1.45
CA ARG A 62 -20.89 -26.68 0.06
C ARG A 62 -19.70 -26.78 -0.87
N ILE A 63 -18.51 -26.38 -0.42
CA ILE A 63 -17.28 -26.43 -1.20
C ILE A 63 -16.63 -27.82 -1.14
N GLY A 64 -16.97 -28.61 -0.12
CA GLY A 64 -16.40 -29.93 0.10
C GLY A 64 -14.97 -29.93 0.62
N ARG A 65 -14.50 -28.82 1.13
CA ARG A 65 -13.13 -28.65 1.67
C ARG A 65 -13.13 -27.80 2.92
N LYS A 66 -12.20 -28.11 3.83
CA LYS A 66 -11.89 -27.24 4.97
C LYS A 66 -11.21 -25.97 4.48
N LEU A 67 -11.66 -24.83 4.97
CA LEU A 67 -11.16 -23.50 4.60
C LEU A 67 -10.30 -22.89 5.71
N ILE A 68 -10.62 -23.23 6.98
CA ILE A 68 -9.86 -22.77 8.15
C ILE A 68 -9.44 -23.96 8.97
N ASP A 69 -8.16 -24.07 9.27
CA ASP A 69 -7.62 -24.97 10.26
C ASP A 69 -7.85 -24.38 11.67
N ARG A 70 -8.57 -25.14 12.50
CA ARG A 70 -8.95 -24.77 13.87
C ARG A 70 -8.42 -25.78 14.88
N SER A 71 -7.22 -26.33 14.64
CA SER A 71 -6.57 -27.18 15.61
C SER A 71 -6.21 -26.41 16.90
N PRO A 72 -6.08 -27.07 18.04
CA PRO A 72 -5.78 -26.40 19.30
C PRO A 72 -4.53 -25.51 19.19
N GLY A 73 -4.71 -24.21 19.48
CA GLY A 73 -3.64 -23.22 19.37
C GLY A 73 -3.32 -22.73 17.94
N HIS A 74 -4.08 -23.19 16.94
CA HIS A 74 -3.86 -22.81 15.54
C HIS A 74 -5.17 -22.36 14.89
N PHE A 75 -5.14 -21.14 14.30
CA PHE A 75 -6.25 -20.58 13.53
C PHE A 75 -5.68 -19.96 12.27
N ALA A 76 -5.72 -20.69 11.16
CA ALA A 76 -5.13 -20.27 9.91
C ALA A 76 -5.93 -20.77 8.69
N LEU A 77 -5.80 -20.08 7.56
CA LEU A 77 -6.36 -20.52 6.29
C LEU A 77 -5.65 -21.78 5.78
N THR A 78 -6.43 -22.73 5.29
CA THR A 78 -5.93 -23.85 4.47
C THR A 78 -5.56 -23.34 3.06
N ASP A 79 -4.94 -24.18 2.23
CA ASP A 79 -4.66 -23.83 0.82
C ASP A 79 -5.95 -23.50 0.06
N ALA A 80 -7.00 -24.30 0.27
CA ALA A 80 -8.33 -24.05 -0.28
C ALA A 80 -8.93 -22.75 0.27
N GLY A 81 -8.70 -22.46 1.56
CA GLY A 81 -9.11 -21.21 2.19
C GLY A 81 -8.39 -20.01 1.58
N ARG A 82 -7.09 -20.07 1.36
CA ARG A 82 -6.31 -18.99 0.72
C ARG A 82 -6.78 -18.72 -0.71
N LEU A 83 -7.08 -19.77 -1.47
CA LEU A 83 -7.61 -19.63 -2.83
C LEU A 83 -8.99 -18.94 -2.81
N LEU A 84 -9.91 -19.47 -2.00
CA LEU A 84 -11.26 -18.91 -1.90
C LEU A 84 -11.25 -17.49 -1.35
N TYR A 85 -10.39 -17.18 -0.40
CA TYR A 85 -10.27 -15.83 0.19
C TYR A 85 -9.96 -14.78 -0.87
N ARG A 86 -8.98 -15.03 -1.74
CA ARG A 86 -8.62 -14.12 -2.82
C ARG A 86 -9.82 -13.80 -3.73
N GLU A 87 -10.55 -14.82 -4.18
CA GLU A 87 -11.71 -14.64 -5.05
C GLU A 87 -12.91 -14.01 -4.28
N ALA A 88 -13.11 -14.39 -3.02
CA ALA A 88 -14.20 -13.84 -2.19
C ALA A 88 -14.01 -12.34 -1.88
N VAL A 89 -12.79 -11.89 -1.68
CA VAL A 89 -12.45 -10.46 -1.50
C VAL A 89 -12.76 -9.67 -2.77
N ASP A 90 -12.42 -10.20 -3.96
CA ASP A 90 -12.73 -9.57 -5.24
C ASP A 90 -14.24 -9.40 -5.45
N ILE A 91 -15.02 -10.43 -5.15
CA ILE A 91 -16.49 -10.39 -5.21
C ILE A 91 -17.05 -9.37 -4.20
N HIS A 92 -16.55 -9.37 -2.96
CA HIS A 92 -16.97 -8.43 -1.92
C HIS A 92 -16.74 -6.98 -2.33
N GLY A 93 -15.56 -6.68 -2.86
CA GLY A 93 -15.24 -5.35 -3.39
C GLY A 93 -16.20 -4.93 -4.51
N SER A 94 -16.55 -5.86 -5.41
CA SER A 94 -17.50 -5.58 -6.50
C SER A 94 -18.92 -5.28 -5.99
N ILE A 95 -19.39 -5.98 -4.96
CA ILE A 95 -20.74 -5.74 -4.37
C ILE A 95 -20.78 -4.40 -3.62
N LEU A 96 -19.74 -4.04 -2.88
CA LEU A 96 -19.67 -2.73 -2.21
C LEU A 96 -19.81 -1.57 -3.23
N ARG A 97 -19.23 -1.73 -4.42
CA ARG A 97 -19.32 -0.74 -5.49
C ARG A 97 -20.70 -0.64 -6.14
N LEU A 98 -21.49 -1.72 -6.19
CA LEU A 98 -22.84 -1.67 -6.75
C LEU A 98 -23.70 -0.60 -6.06
N SER A 99 -23.56 -0.44 -4.74
CA SER A 99 -24.29 0.58 -3.99
C SER A 99 -23.93 2.00 -4.39
N THR A 100 -22.69 2.22 -4.81
CA THR A 100 -22.19 3.51 -5.30
C THR A 100 -22.69 3.78 -6.71
N LEU A 101 -22.56 2.81 -7.62
CA LEU A 101 -23.01 2.91 -9.01
C LEU A 101 -24.52 3.19 -9.14
N LEU A 102 -25.33 2.59 -8.27
CA LEU A 102 -26.78 2.83 -8.27
C LEU A 102 -27.19 4.22 -7.81
N ARG A 103 -26.32 4.96 -7.11
CA ARG A 103 -26.56 6.36 -6.70
C ARG A 103 -26.25 7.38 -7.81
N GLU A 104 -25.52 7.00 -8.85
CA GLU A 104 -24.98 7.89 -9.88
C GLU A 104 -25.92 8.14 -11.08
N MET A 105 -27.21 7.85 -10.95
CA MET A 105 -28.19 8.09 -12.02
C MET A 105 -28.62 9.58 -12.16
N THR A 106 -27.79 10.53 -11.70
CA THR A 106 -28.00 11.97 -11.87
C THR A 106 -26.89 12.58 -12.72
N ASP A 107 -27.22 13.63 -13.50
CA ASP A 107 -26.29 14.32 -14.43
C ASP A 107 -25.05 14.98 -13.77
N GLU A 108 -25.06 15.10 -12.45
CA GLU A 108 -23.94 15.65 -11.69
C GLU A 108 -22.98 14.55 -11.24
N VAL A 109 -21.69 14.77 -11.43
CA VAL A 109 -20.66 13.84 -10.96
C VAL A 109 -20.69 13.79 -9.44
N GLN A 110 -21.24 12.70 -8.93
CA GLN A 110 -21.24 12.34 -7.52
C GLN A 110 -20.55 10.98 -7.40
N GLY A 111 -19.95 10.71 -6.28
CA GLY A 111 -19.28 9.44 -6.05
C GLY A 111 -18.18 9.59 -5.02
N HIS A 112 -17.68 8.48 -4.55
CA HIS A 112 -16.58 8.44 -3.59
C HIS A 112 -15.36 7.83 -4.26
N VAL A 113 -14.23 8.53 -4.20
CA VAL A 113 -12.94 8.02 -4.65
C VAL A 113 -12.11 7.66 -3.44
N LYS A 114 -11.69 6.42 -3.35
CA LYS A 114 -10.80 5.94 -2.30
C LYS A 114 -9.40 5.72 -2.86
N VAL A 115 -8.42 6.48 -2.38
CA VAL A 115 -7.02 6.37 -2.78
C VAL A 115 -6.20 5.76 -1.66
N ALA A 116 -5.44 4.72 -1.98
CA ALA A 116 -4.46 4.13 -1.07
C ALA A 116 -3.07 4.74 -1.35
N VAL A 117 -2.45 5.38 -0.36
CA VAL A 117 -1.20 6.12 -0.56
C VAL A 117 -0.12 5.61 0.41
N ALA A 118 1.10 5.41 -0.09
CA ALA A 118 2.24 5.15 0.79
C ALA A 118 2.63 6.43 1.56
N SER A 119 3.04 6.28 2.81
CA SER A 119 3.23 7.40 3.76
C SER A 119 4.28 8.45 3.35
N HIS A 120 5.13 8.14 2.36
CA HIS A 120 6.21 9.02 1.89
C HIS A 120 5.87 9.78 0.61
N VAL A 121 4.66 9.66 0.09
CA VAL A 121 4.26 10.31 -1.17
C VAL A 121 4.07 11.79 -0.96
N VAL A 122 4.96 12.58 -1.53
CA VAL A 122 4.88 14.05 -1.64
C VAL A 122 5.11 14.40 -3.11
N CYS A 123 4.07 14.83 -3.81
CA CYS A 123 4.10 15.02 -5.26
C CYS A 123 3.23 16.20 -5.69
N PRO A 124 3.83 17.36 -6.02
CA PRO A 124 3.08 18.55 -6.46
C PRO A 124 2.17 18.30 -7.66
N LEU A 125 2.52 17.38 -8.57
CA LEU A 125 1.65 17.00 -9.68
C LEU A 125 0.37 16.33 -9.18
N PHE A 126 0.49 15.41 -8.22
CA PHE A 126 -0.67 14.73 -7.64
C PHE A 126 -1.55 15.72 -6.86
N ASP A 127 -0.94 16.60 -6.06
CA ASP A 127 -1.66 17.62 -5.30
C ASP A 127 -2.45 18.56 -6.22
N ARG A 128 -1.87 18.98 -7.36
CA ARG A 128 -2.54 19.78 -8.37
C ARG A 128 -3.74 19.06 -8.97
N VAL A 129 -3.59 17.78 -9.35
CA VAL A 129 -4.68 16.98 -9.93
C VAL A 129 -5.83 16.81 -8.92
N LEU A 130 -5.52 16.66 -7.63
CA LEU A 130 -6.54 16.61 -6.58
C LEU A 130 -7.30 17.94 -6.46
N ALA A 131 -6.60 19.07 -6.53
CA ALA A 131 -7.22 20.40 -6.48
C ALA A 131 -8.12 20.66 -7.69
N GLU A 132 -7.62 20.41 -8.91
CA GLU A 132 -8.37 20.56 -10.15
C GLU A 132 -9.63 19.67 -10.16
N PHE A 133 -9.50 18.41 -9.70
CA PHE A 133 -10.63 17.49 -9.57
C PHE A 133 -11.69 18.01 -8.61
N HIS A 134 -11.30 18.55 -7.45
CA HIS A 134 -12.26 19.10 -6.49
C HIS A 134 -12.96 20.36 -7.00
N GLU A 135 -12.25 21.22 -7.70
CA GLU A 135 -12.82 22.42 -8.31
C GLU A 135 -13.85 22.08 -9.39
N GLU A 136 -13.56 21.09 -10.22
CA GLU A 136 -14.44 20.68 -11.32
C GLU A 136 -15.64 19.83 -10.84
N TYR A 137 -15.41 18.99 -9.80
CA TYR A 137 -16.41 18.05 -9.27
C TYR A 137 -16.63 18.20 -7.75
N PRO A 138 -17.17 19.33 -7.27
CA PRO A 138 -17.24 19.64 -5.83
C PRO A 138 -18.18 18.74 -5.03
N ARG A 139 -19.03 17.93 -5.70
CA ARG A 139 -19.90 16.96 -5.05
C ARG A 139 -19.31 15.55 -4.98
N ALA A 140 -18.20 15.30 -5.64
CA ALA A 140 -17.45 14.09 -5.47
C ALA A 140 -16.74 14.11 -4.11
N SER A 141 -16.73 12.98 -3.43
CA SER A 141 -16.02 12.82 -2.15
C SER A 141 -14.76 12.02 -2.32
N LEU A 142 -13.75 12.31 -1.51
CA LEU A 142 -12.43 11.68 -1.55
C LEU A 142 -12.05 11.16 -0.16
N SER A 143 -11.46 9.97 -0.10
CA SER A 143 -10.68 9.52 1.05
C SER A 143 -9.28 9.11 0.60
N ILE A 144 -8.29 9.51 1.38
CA ILE A 144 -6.89 9.12 1.19
C ILE A 144 -6.47 8.36 2.43
N ASP A 145 -6.27 7.06 2.27
CA ASP A 145 -5.86 6.18 3.36
C ASP A 145 -4.37 5.84 3.22
N VAL A 146 -3.63 5.99 4.31
CA VAL A 146 -2.19 5.72 4.33
C VAL A 146 -1.92 4.27 4.68
N TYR A 147 -1.13 3.60 3.84
CA TYR A 147 -0.76 2.19 3.93
C TYR A 147 0.74 1.98 3.71
N SER A 148 1.24 0.81 4.00
CA SER A 148 2.49 0.33 3.38
C SER A 148 2.27 0.11 1.87
N SER A 149 3.33 0.15 1.07
CA SER A 149 3.19 -0.06 -0.39
C SER A 149 2.57 -1.42 -0.74
N ALA A 150 2.89 -2.46 0.01
CA ALA A 150 2.33 -3.80 -0.20
C ALA A 150 0.82 -3.84 0.11
N GLU A 151 0.40 -3.20 1.21
CA GLU A 151 -1.02 -3.08 1.57
C GLU A 151 -1.79 -2.22 0.56
N ALA A 152 -1.22 -1.09 0.11
CA ALA A 152 -1.83 -0.25 -0.91
C ALA A 152 -2.11 -1.02 -2.21
N ILE A 153 -1.14 -1.83 -2.68
CA ILE A 153 -1.31 -2.72 -3.83
C ILE A 153 -2.39 -3.78 -3.56
N ALA A 154 -2.44 -4.34 -2.35
CA ALA A 154 -3.45 -5.32 -1.97
C ALA A 154 -4.87 -4.72 -1.94
N GLU A 155 -5.03 -3.47 -1.47
CA GLU A 155 -6.32 -2.75 -1.48
C GLU A 155 -6.85 -2.56 -2.91
N VAL A 156 -5.98 -2.21 -3.86
CA VAL A 156 -6.33 -2.07 -5.28
C VAL A 156 -6.64 -3.42 -5.91
N ALA A 157 -5.83 -4.45 -5.66
CA ALA A 157 -6.07 -5.80 -6.16
C ALA A 157 -7.41 -6.35 -5.67
N ALA A 158 -7.77 -6.08 -4.41
CA ALA A 158 -9.02 -6.44 -3.79
C ALA A 158 -10.20 -5.51 -4.15
N LYS A 159 -10.01 -4.54 -5.03
CA LYS A 159 -11.01 -3.56 -5.46
C LYS A 159 -11.60 -2.73 -4.30
N ARG A 160 -10.86 -2.57 -3.20
CA ARG A 160 -11.23 -1.75 -2.03
C ARG A 160 -10.71 -0.32 -2.13
N ALA A 161 -9.77 -0.06 -3.03
CA ALA A 161 -9.32 1.28 -3.42
C ALA A 161 -9.47 1.46 -4.93
N SER A 162 -9.73 2.70 -5.35
CA SER A 162 -9.89 3.08 -6.76
C SER A 162 -8.56 2.96 -7.50
N PHE A 163 -7.50 3.45 -6.86
CA PHE A 163 -6.11 3.31 -7.26
C PHE A 163 -5.19 3.51 -6.06
N ALA A 164 -3.91 3.19 -6.22
CA ALA A 164 -2.89 3.47 -5.22
C ALA A 164 -1.77 4.34 -5.78
N VAL A 165 -1.08 5.06 -4.87
CA VAL A 165 0.19 5.75 -5.14
C VAL A 165 1.23 5.20 -4.19
N CYS A 166 2.17 4.39 -4.70
CA CYS A 166 3.07 3.62 -3.86
C CYS A 166 4.33 3.17 -4.61
N LEU A 167 5.27 2.60 -3.86
CA LEU A 167 6.42 1.90 -4.42
C LEU A 167 6.00 0.52 -4.93
N VAL A 168 6.64 0.06 -6.00
CA VAL A 168 6.35 -1.24 -6.61
C VAL A 168 7.63 -2.07 -6.68
N ARG A 169 7.62 -3.23 -6.01
CA ARG A 169 8.67 -4.23 -6.10
C ARG A 169 8.39 -5.23 -7.20
N ASP A 170 7.26 -5.90 -7.06
CA ASP A 170 6.85 -6.98 -7.95
C ASP A 170 5.53 -6.59 -8.63
N HIS A 171 5.44 -6.81 -9.94
CA HIS A 171 4.25 -6.50 -10.70
C HIS A 171 3.23 -7.63 -10.58
N ASN A 172 2.03 -7.31 -10.10
CA ASN A 172 0.89 -8.22 -10.16
C ASN A 172 0.29 -8.15 -11.58
N PRO A 173 0.20 -9.26 -12.34
CA PRO A 173 -0.28 -9.24 -13.72
C PRO A 173 -1.75 -8.82 -13.89
N LYS A 174 -2.51 -8.75 -12.80
CA LYS A 174 -3.90 -8.26 -12.79
C LYS A 174 -4.00 -6.73 -12.66
N LEU A 175 -2.90 -6.03 -12.43
CA LEU A 175 -2.86 -4.59 -12.19
C LEU A 175 -2.06 -3.86 -13.25
N GLU A 176 -2.38 -2.61 -13.46
CA GLU A 176 -1.62 -1.69 -14.29
C GLU A 176 -0.85 -0.70 -13.45
N TYR A 177 0.29 -0.25 -13.99
CA TYR A 177 1.26 0.56 -13.30
C TYR A 177 1.73 1.68 -14.22
N ARG A 178 1.78 2.91 -13.68
CA ARG A 178 2.37 4.04 -14.38
C ARG A 178 3.25 4.82 -13.41
N ARG A 179 4.50 5.06 -13.80
CA ARG A 179 5.41 5.86 -12.98
C ARG A 179 4.89 7.28 -12.84
N LEU A 180 4.66 7.69 -11.58
CA LEU A 180 4.22 9.02 -11.24
C LEU A 180 5.40 9.98 -11.14
N TYR A 181 6.40 9.66 -10.33
CA TYR A 181 7.61 10.46 -10.18
C TYR A 181 8.80 9.60 -9.75
N ARG A 182 9.98 10.22 -9.76
CA ARG A 182 11.21 9.64 -9.24
C ARG A 182 11.74 10.49 -8.10
N GLU A 183 12.14 9.84 -7.01
CA GLU A 183 12.75 10.47 -5.85
C GLU A 183 14.11 9.85 -5.53
N PHE A 184 14.89 10.54 -4.70
CA PHE A 184 16.20 10.08 -4.24
C PHE A 184 16.23 10.08 -2.72
N PHE A 185 16.77 9.00 -2.15
CA PHE A 185 16.91 8.88 -0.71
C PHE A 185 18.32 9.33 -0.28
N GLY A 186 18.39 10.18 0.75
CA GLY A 186 19.61 10.53 1.46
C GLY A 186 19.58 10.02 2.90
N LEU A 187 20.72 10.09 3.57
CA LEU A 187 20.82 9.84 5.01
C LEU A 187 20.80 11.16 5.78
N PHE A 188 20.09 11.18 6.88
CA PHE A 188 19.91 12.38 7.70
C PHE A 188 20.11 12.09 9.18
N CYS A 189 20.63 13.10 9.91
CA CYS A 189 20.68 13.09 11.36
C CYS A 189 19.96 14.32 11.94
N GLY A 190 19.53 14.22 13.18
CA GLY A 190 18.90 15.33 13.91
C GLY A 190 19.90 16.13 14.76
N PRO A 191 19.45 17.25 15.38
CA PRO A 191 20.32 18.21 16.10
C PRO A 191 21.07 17.61 17.32
N ARG A 192 20.60 16.48 17.83
CA ARG A 192 21.26 15.79 18.96
C ARG A 192 22.36 14.83 18.53
N ASN A 193 22.53 14.61 17.22
CA ASN A 193 23.59 13.73 16.71
C ASN A 193 24.92 14.51 16.65
N PRO A 194 26.05 13.90 17.08
CA PRO A 194 27.37 14.57 17.03
C PRO A 194 27.83 15.00 15.63
N LEU A 195 27.25 14.45 14.57
CA LEU A 195 27.56 14.81 13.19
C LEU A 195 26.78 16.01 12.66
N PHE A 196 25.77 16.47 13.42
CA PHE A 196 24.91 17.55 12.99
C PHE A 196 25.71 18.86 12.79
N GLY A 197 25.59 19.47 11.61
CA GLY A 197 26.27 20.71 11.24
C GLY A 197 27.76 20.58 10.96
N ARG A 198 28.34 19.37 10.98
CA ARG A 198 29.76 19.16 10.62
C ARG A 198 29.93 19.12 9.12
N THR A 199 30.93 19.88 8.61
CA THR A 199 31.34 19.86 7.19
C THR A 199 32.43 18.83 6.93
N GLY A 200 32.58 18.41 5.66
CA GLY A 200 33.63 17.47 5.27
C GLY A 200 33.48 16.05 5.79
N LEU A 201 32.24 15.66 6.16
CA LEU A 201 31.95 14.29 6.60
C LEU A 201 32.16 13.29 5.46
N THR A 202 32.70 12.13 5.80
CA THR A 202 32.89 10.98 4.90
C THR A 202 31.95 9.83 5.38
N ARG A 203 31.88 8.75 4.59
CA ARG A 203 31.09 7.57 4.98
C ARG A 203 31.62 6.90 6.24
N GLU A 204 32.92 6.96 6.46
CA GLU A 204 33.62 6.38 7.60
C GLU A 204 33.23 7.07 8.93
N ASP A 205 32.87 8.36 8.87
CA ASP A 205 32.38 9.11 10.05
C ASP A 205 31.03 8.59 10.57
N LEU A 206 30.28 7.84 9.74
CA LEU A 206 28.99 7.27 10.12
C LEU A 206 29.14 5.96 10.91
N ALA A 207 30.31 5.34 10.86
CA ALA A 207 30.55 4.04 11.49
C ALA A 207 30.33 4.12 13.02
N GLY A 208 29.62 3.12 13.56
CA GLY A 208 29.33 3.03 14.98
C GLY A 208 28.16 3.86 15.48
N HIS A 209 27.54 4.69 14.63
CA HIS A 209 26.31 5.38 14.96
C HIS A 209 25.10 4.44 14.91
N THR A 210 24.08 4.76 15.71
CA THR A 210 22.79 4.08 15.63
C THR A 210 22.02 4.51 14.38
N SER A 211 21.19 3.62 13.84
CA SER A 211 20.35 3.95 12.70
C SER A 211 18.86 3.71 12.99
N VAL A 212 18.02 4.44 12.27
CA VAL A 212 16.58 4.21 12.18
C VAL A 212 16.22 3.90 10.73
N SER A 213 15.11 3.20 10.49
CA SER A 213 14.80 2.69 9.17
C SER A 213 13.31 2.52 8.93
N PHE A 214 12.94 2.31 7.67
CA PHE A 214 11.61 1.82 7.30
C PHE A 214 11.52 0.30 7.47
N GLU A 215 10.33 -0.21 7.73
CA GLU A 215 10.06 -1.66 7.75
C GLU A 215 10.36 -2.33 6.39
N THR A 216 10.19 -1.59 5.29
CA THR A 216 10.46 -2.00 3.92
C THR A 216 11.92 -1.81 3.49
N ASP A 217 12.76 -1.25 4.36
CA ASP A 217 14.21 -1.11 4.14
C ASP A 217 14.92 -2.44 4.45
N ARG A 218 14.70 -3.42 3.57
CA ARG A 218 15.27 -4.78 3.65
C ARG A 218 15.79 -5.21 2.29
N LEU A 219 16.77 -6.13 2.29
CA LEU A 219 17.41 -6.63 1.07
C LEU A 219 16.43 -7.31 0.08
N HIS A 220 15.27 -7.71 0.56
CA HIS A 220 14.24 -8.38 -0.25
C HIS A 220 13.01 -7.50 -0.49
N ASP A 221 13.12 -6.20 -0.25
CA ASP A 221 11.98 -5.29 -0.36
C ASP A 221 12.26 -4.15 -1.38
N VAL A 222 11.28 -3.29 -1.56
CA VAL A 222 11.29 -2.19 -2.54
C VAL A 222 12.40 -1.17 -2.28
N LEU A 223 12.77 -0.95 -1.01
CA LEU A 223 13.85 -0.05 -0.60
C LEU A 223 15.23 -0.74 -0.52
N LYS A 224 15.43 -1.88 -1.21
CA LYS A 224 16.74 -2.53 -1.30
C LYS A 224 17.91 -1.59 -1.62
N PRO A 225 17.80 -0.63 -2.58
CA PRO A 225 18.88 0.31 -2.83
C PRO A 225 19.22 1.20 -1.62
N VAL A 226 18.22 1.55 -0.82
CA VAL A 226 18.41 2.32 0.43
C VAL A 226 19.08 1.43 1.50
N THR A 227 18.69 0.16 1.61
CA THR A 227 19.35 -0.81 2.50
C THR A 227 20.84 -0.93 2.16
N MET A 228 21.16 -1.01 0.87
CA MET A 228 22.57 -1.11 0.41
C MET A 228 23.34 0.16 0.74
N MET A 229 22.79 1.34 0.46
CA MET A 229 23.41 2.63 0.82
C MET A 229 23.72 2.70 2.33
N ARG A 230 22.80 2.28 3.18
CA ARG A 230 22.96 2.27 4.64
C ARG A 230 24.02 1.25 5.09
N ALA A 231 24.05 0.07 4.47
CA ALA A 231 25.08 -0.94 4.75
C ALA A 231 26.49 -0.48 4.34
N GLU A 232 26.62 0.17 3.19
CA GLU A 232 27.89 0.76 2.72
C GLU A 232 28.39 1.88 3.65
N ALA A 233 27.47 2.57 4.32
CA ALA A 233 27.78 3.59 5.34
C ALA A 233 28.01 2.99 6.74
N ALA A 234 28.16 1.67 6.87
CA ALA A 234 28.33 0.96 8.16
C ALA A 234 27.24 1.26 9.21
N LEU A 235 26.02 1.57 8.76
CA LEU A 235 24.84 1.84 9.60
C LEU A 235 23.91 0.61 9.71
N GLY A 236 24.28 -0.54 9.14
CA GLY A 236 23.44 -1.75 9.07
C GLY A 236 23.29 -2.48 10.40
N ASP A 237 24.29 -2.42 11.27
CA ASP A 237 24.42 -3.32 12.43
C ASP A 237 23.60 -2.89 13.67
N ARG A 238 23.24 -1.62 13.77
CA ARG A 238 22.57 -1.05 14.95
C ARG A 238 21.32 -0.26 14.59
N ILE A 239 20.27 -1.00 14.14
CA ILE A 239 18.94 -0.39 13.92
C ILE A 239 18.25 -0.29 15.29
N THR A 240 18.00 0.94 15.76
CA THR A 240 17.41 1.24 17.06
C THR A 240 15.95 1.68 16.97
N GLY A 241 15.44 1.92 15.76
CA GLY A 241 14.05 2.27 15.51
C GLY A 241 13.60 1.91 14.12
N VAL A 242 12.36 1.44 13.99
CA VAL A 242 11.75 1.06 12.72
C VAL A 242 10.30 1.53 12.69
N SER A 243 9.84 2.04 11.55
CA SER A 243 8.43 2.36 11.32
C SER A 243 8.06 2.16 9.84
N SER A 244 6.79 1.85 9.59
CA SER A 244 6.20 1.87 8.24
C SER A 244 5.84 3.28 7.76
N HIS A 245 5.84 4.28 8.66
CA HIS A 245 5.43 5.65 8.39
C HIS A 245 6.61 6.62 8.34
N LEU A 246 6.68 7.42 7.28
CA LEU A 246 7.76 8.40 7.08
C LEU A 246 7.87 9.40 8.24
N GLU A 247 6.75 9.93 8.71
CA GLU A 247 6.76 10.90 9.81
C GLU A 247 7.33 10.33 11.11
N GLU A 248 7.16 9.04 11.37
CA GLU A 248 7.72 8.39 12.54
C GLU A 248 9.23 8.14 12.37
N VAL A 249 9.68 7.76 11.15
CA VAL A 249 11.12 7.67 10.85
C VAL A 249 11.77 9.05 11.01
N ARG A 250 11.17 10.09 10.43
CA ARG A 250 11.61 11.48 10.60
C ARG A 250 11.67 11.90 12.07
N ARG A 251 10.64 11.61 12.85
CA ARG A 251 10.58 11.91 14.29
C ARG A 251 11.73 11.26 15.05
N MET A 252 12.04 10.01 14.76
CA MET A 252 13.15 9.29 15.39
C MET A 252 14.50 9.91 15.03
N ILE A 253 14.69 10.38 13.78
CA ILE A 253 15.90 11.07 13.36
C ILE A 253 16.05 12.41 14.12
N VAL A 254 15.01 13.24 14.14
CA VAL A 254 15.01 14.54 14.84
C VAL A 254 15.23 14.35 16.35
N ALA A 255 14.67 13.32 16.95
CA ALA A 255 14.86 12.98 18.35
C ALA A 255 16.28 12.49 18.68
N GLY A 256 17.11 12.20 17.66
CA GLY A 256 18.49 11.72 17.84
C GLY A 256 18.59 10.23 18.18
N ILE A 257 17.55 9.43 17.89
CA ILE A 257 17.57 7.98 18.10
C ILE A 257 18.57 7.32 17.15
N GLY A 258 18.70 7.84 15.91
CA GLY A 258 19.66 7.32 14.94
C GLY A 258 19.70 8.16 13.66
N ILE A 259 20.65 7.81 12.79
CA ILE A 259 20.72 8.30 11.43
C ILE A 259 19.75 7.49 10.58
N GLY A 260 18.96 8.14 9.72
CA GLY A 260 17.96 7.43 8.91
C GLY A 260 17.80 7.94 7.50
N PRO A 261 17.24 7.10 6.61
CA PRO A 261 16.95 7.44 5.24
C PRO A 261 15.66 8.25 5.12
N LEU A 262 15.66 9.31 4.33
CA LEU A 262 14.47 10.04 3.91
C LEU A 262 14.60 10.44 2.43
N PRO A 263 13.48 10.61 1.71
CA PRO A 263 13.50 11.25 0.40
C PRO A 263 14.03 12.68 0.53
N VAL A 264 15.02 13.03 -0.28
CA VAL A 264 15.73 14.33 -0.14
C VAL A 264 14.79 15.50 -0.31
N HIS A 265 13.88 15.46 -1.29
CA HIS A 265 12.93 16.54 -1.55
C HIS A 265 11.91 16.72 -0.39
N VAL A 266 11.57 15.63 0.31
CA VAL A 266 10.70 15.70 1.50
C VAL A 266 11.46 16.29 2.69
N ALA A 267 12.71 15.88 2.89
CA ALA A 267 13.57 16.36 3.97
C ALA A 267 14.03 17.81 3.80
N ALA A 268 13.97 18.37 2.58
CA ALA A 268 14.52 19.68 2.24
C ALA A 268 14.04 20.81 3.14
N ARG A 269 12.75 20.82 3.50
CA ARG A 269 12.17 21.81 4.42
C ARG A 269 12.77 21.71 5.82
N ASP A 270 12.87 20.51 6.36
CA ASP A 270 13.44 20.28 7.70
C ASP A 270 14.94 20.61 7.75
N VAL A 271 15.64 20.39 6.65
CA VAL A 271 17.05 20.82 6.53
C VAL A 271 17.14 22.36 6.55
N SER A 272 16.26 23.04 5.82
CA SER A 272 16.17 24.52 5.85
C SER A 272 15.83 25.06 7.23
N ASP A 273 14.94 24.36 7.96
CA ASP A 273 14.50 24.74 9.31
C ASP A 273 15.49 24.32 10.41
N GLY A 274 16.62 23.67 10.06
CA GLY A 274 17.65 23.22 11.00
C GLY A 274 17.24 22.04 11.89
N LEU A 275 16.23 21.29 11.49
CA LEU A 275 15.74 20.09 12.18
C LEU A 275 16.41 18.81 11.70
N LEU A 276 16.91 18.81 10.47
CA LEU A 276 17.63 17.70 9.85
C LEU A 276 18.95 18.21 9.24
N PHE A 277 19.92 17.34 9.19
CA PHE A 277 21.20 17.56 8.53
C PHE A 277 21.53 16.34 7.68
N GLN A 278 21.76 16.56 6.38
CA GLN A 278 22.15 15.49 5.48
C GLN A 278 23.58 15.03 5.78
N VAL A 279 23.78 13.73 5.84
CA VAL A 279 25.08 13.08 6.02
C VAL A 279 25.42 12.22 4.80
N PRO A 280 26.69 11.84 4.57
CA PRO A 280 27.08 11.05 3.41
C PRO A 280 26.26 9.76 3.22
N PRO A 281 26.12 9.26 1.96
CA PRO A 281 26.69 9.81 0.72
C PRO A 281 25.87 10.99 0.19
N TYR A 282 26.52 11.89 -0.55
CA TYR A 282 25.86 13.06 -1.13
C TYR A 282 25.60 12.90 -2.64
N ASP A 283 26.41 12.12 -3.33
CA ASP A 283 26.53 12.05 -4.79
C ASP A 283 25.97 10.76 -5.42
N THR A 284 25.83 9.71 -4.63
CA THR A 284 25.39 8.38 -5.12
C THR A 284 24.10 7.94 -4.45
N LEU A 285 23.09 8.82 -4.51
CA LEU A 285 21.83 8.57 -3.85
C LEU A 285 20.97 7.57 -4.63
N PRO A 286 20.37 6.58 -3.95
CA PRO A 286 19.47 5.63 -4.60
C PRO A 286 18.22 6.32 -5.13
N ALA A 287 17.93 6.09 -6.41
CA ALA A 287 16.73 6.54 -7.08
C ALA A 287 15.61 5.51 -6.89
N ILE A 288 14.44 5.98 -6.50
CA ILE A 288 13.25 5.16 -6.28
C ILE A 288 12.11 5.73 -7.12
N ASP A 289 11.41 4.87 -7.85
CA ASP A 289 10.24 5.25 -8.65
C ASP A 289 8.95 5.01 -7.86
N VAL A 290 8.10 6.03 -7.79
CA VAL A 290 6.75 5.97 -7.23
C VAL A 290 5.74 5.82 -8.37
N HIS A 291 4.77 4.93 -8.20
CA HIS A 291 3.82 4.55 -9.24
C HIS A 291 2.38 4.82 -8.83
N VAL A 292 1.57 5.16 -9.81
CA VAL A 292 0.12 4.99 -9.75
C VAL A 292 -0.19 3.55 -10.15
N VAL A 293 -1.01 2.88 -9.33
CA VAL A 293 -1.39 1.47 -9.52
C VAL A 293 -2.89 1.34 -9.51
N TRP A 294 -3.47 0.68 -10.52
CA TRP A 294 -4.92 0.46 -10.58
C TRP A 294 -5.26 -0.92 -11.14
N ASN A 295 -6.48 -1.36 -10.88
CA ASN A 295 -7.00 -2.59 -11.43
C ASN A 295 -7.87 -2.26 -12.67
N PRO A 296 -7.46 -2.64 -13.90
CA PRO A 296 -8.21 -2.35 -15.12
C PRO A 296 -9.56 -3.08 -15.20
N HIS A 297 -9.70 -4.19 -14.45
CA HIS A 297 -10.93 -4.98 -14.41
C HIS A 297 -11.91 -4.53 -13.32
N THR A 298 -11.64 -3.43 -12.66
CA THR A 298 -12.55 -2.84 -11.69
C THR A 298 -13.55 -1.94 -12.42
N VAL A 299 -14.84 -2.19 -12.22
CA VAL A 299 -15.87 -1.23 -12.60
C VAL A 299 -15.74 -0.03 -11.67
N LYS A 300 -15.37 1.10 -12.22
CA LYS A 300 -15.20 2.37 -11.50
C LYS A 300 -16.46 3.22 -11.61
N ASN A 301 -16.75 3.99 -10.58
CA ASN A 301 -17.73 5.05 -10.70
C ASN A 301 -17.17 6.23 -11.51
N ARG A 302 -18.03 7.15 -11.93
CA ARG A 302 -17.63 8.28 -12.79
C ARG A 302 -16.58 9.18 -12.14
N ALA A 303 -16.67 9.43 -10.81
CA ALA A 303 -15.68 10.23 -10.10
C ALA A 303 -14.30 9.51 -10.03
N GLU A 304 -14.29 8.19 -9.80
CA GLU A 304 -13.06 7.38 -9.83
C GLU A 304 -12.39 7.39 -11.20
N GLU A 305 -13.18 7.26 -12.27
CA GLU A 305 -12.67 7.33 -13.65
C GLU A 305 -12.07 8.70 -13.96
N LEU A 306 -12.77 9.78 -13.62
CA LEU A 306 -12.33 11.14 -13.90
C LEU A 306 -11.06 11.50 -13.16
N LEU A 307 -10.95 11.18 -11.87
CA LEU A 307 -9.71 11.44 -11.12
C LEU A 307 -8.54 10.62 -11.65
N LEU A 308 -8.73 9.33 -11.91
CA LEU A 308 -7.66 8.48 -12.43
C LEU A 308 -7.22 8.92 -13.83
N ASN A 309 -8.17 9.22 -14.72
CA ASN A 309 -7.87 9.70 -16.07
C ASN A 309 -7.17 11.08 -16.03
N GLY A 310 -7.61 11.98 -15.16
CA GLY A 310 -6.96 13.27 -14.94
C GLY A 310 -5.50 13.10 -14.50
N LEU A 311 -5.25 12.18 -13.58
CA LEU A 311 -3.89 11.87 -13.13
C LEU A 311 -3.04 11.24 -14.24
N GLN A 312 -3.59 10.31 -15.02
CA GLN A 312 -2.89 9.70 -16.15
C GLN A 312 -2.54 10.73 -17.22
N LYS A 313 -3.48 11.62 -17.55
CA LYS A 313 -3.26 12.72 -18.47
C LYS A 313 -2.17 13.67 -17.99
N ALA A 314 -2.21 14.08 -16.73
CA ALA A 314 -1.18 14.94 -16.15
C ALA A 314 0.22 14.29 -16.19
N ILE A 315 0.29 12.96 -15.98
CA ILE A 315 1.53 12.19 -16.14
C ILE A 315 2.02 12.18 -17.59
N GLU A 316 1.13 12.05 -18.57
CA GLU A 316 1.48 12.07 -20.00
C GLU A 316 1.96 13.45 -20.48
N GLU A 317 1.33 14.49 -19.99
CA GLU A 317 1.63 15.88 -20.35
C GLU A 317 2.88 16.44 -19.64
N THR A 318 3.31 15.83 -18.54
CA THR A 318 4.49 16.28 -17.78
C THR A 318 5.66 15.33 -18.01
N PRO A 319 6.78 15.78 -18.61
CA PRO A 319 7.98 14.97 -18.80
C PRO A 319 8.50 14.39 -17.48
N ILE A 320 9.16 13.23 -17.54
CA ILE A 320 9.66 12.58 -16.31
C ILE A 320 10.76 13.41 -15.63
N GLU A 321 11.48 14.20 -16.37
CA GLU A 321 12.50 15.13 -15.89
C GLU A 321 11.91 16.13 -14.91
N ASP A 322 10.71 16.66 -15.20
CA ASP A 322 9.97 17.60 -14.35
C ASP A 322 9.31 16.92 -13.15
N ARG A 323 9.25 15.60 -13.16
CA ARG A 323 8.74 14.73 -12.09
C ARG A 323 9.86 13.91 -11.43
N THR A 324 11.10 14.36 -11.59
CA THR A 324 12.28 13.77 -10.96
C THR A 324 12.82 14.75 -9.92
N TYR A 325 12.64 14.41 -8.66
CA TYR A 325 13.05 15.24 -7.54
C TYR A 325 14.50 14.94 -7.17
N ALA A 326 15.40 15.28 -8.11
CA ALA A 326 16.84 15.13 -7.89
C ALA A 326 17.28 16.06 -6.75
N PRO A 327 18.24 15.62 -5.91
CA PRO A 327 18.86 16.52 -4.96
C PRO A 327 19.52 17.67 -5.71
N GLU A 328 19.23 18.91 -5.33
CA GLU A 328 20.11 20.00 -5.71
C GLU A 328 21.49 19.69 -5.14
N LEU A 329 22.45 19.41 -6.01
CA LEU A 329 23.84 19.20 -5.62
C LEU A 329 24.33 20.50 -4.96
N ARG A 330 24.13 20.65 -3.66
CA ARG A 330 24.87 21.63 -2.87
C ARG A 330 26.29 21.10 -2.80
N SER A 331 27.18 21.67 -3.61
CA SER A 331 28.61 21.55 -3.35
C SER A 331 28.85 21.96 -1.90
N PRO A 332 29.49 21.14 -1.07
CA PRO A 332 29.88 21.58 0.25
C PRO A 332 30.90 22.71 0.07
N GLU A 333 30.48 23.97 0.36
CA GLU A 333 31.41 25.06 0.58
C GLU A 333 32.18 24.85 1.90
#